data_6ea3dd15e2a8288efa6998537816f270
#
_entry.id   6ea3dd15e2a8288efa6998537816f270
#
_cell.length_a   1.000
_cell.length_b   1.000
_cell.length_c   1.000
_cell.angle_alpha   90.00
_cell.angle_beta   90.00
_cell.angle_gamma   90.00
#
_symmetry.space_group_name_H-M   'P 1'
#
loop_
_entity.id
_entity.type
_entity.pdbx_description
1 polymer ?
#
loop_
_entity_poly.entity_id
_entity_poly.type
_entity_poly.pdbx_seq_one_letter_code
_entity_poly.pdbx_strand_id
1 'polypeptide(L)'
;MRTRDSANWMWEQALDLLEKADRLQRHFFEPGPAQGGPCWQPPVDVIETDGDYWILIALPGVPPQRVRAVIESGGTLVVQGERPMPAKAFPGAIRRLEIPYGRFERRVAIPSGRFELREQRFENGCLVVGLRRLA
;
A
#
# COMPACT_ATOMS: atom_id res chain seq x y z
N MET A 1 2.19 -11.95 26.04
CA MET A 1 1.55 -10.83 25.33
C MET A 1 2.00 -10.74 23.90
N ARG A 2 1.40 -11.61 23.13
CA ARG A 2 1.77 -11.83 21.72
C ARG A 2 1.43 -10.66 20.82
N THR A 3 0.43 -9.85 21.18
CA THR A 3 0.03 -8.67 20.41
C THR A 3 1.05 -7.54 20.44
N ARG A 4 1.85 -7.43 21.50
CA ARG A 4 2.90 -6.42 21.57
C ARG A 4 4.11 -6.79 20.72
N ASP A 5 4.45 -8.08 20.65
CA ASP A 5 5.60 -8.54 19.89
C ASP A 5 5.34 -8.45 18.38
N SER A 6 4.14 -8.79 17.92
CA SER A 6 3.78 -8.64 16.51
C SER A 6 3.60 -7.17 16.12
N ALA A 7 3.11 -6.31 17.02
CA ALA A 7 3.04 -4.88 16.79
C ALA A 7 4.44 -4.27 16.69
N ASN A 8 5.35 -4.62 17.62
CA ASN A 8 6.74 -4.15 17.58
C ASN A 8 7.45 -4.58 16.29
N TRP A 9 7.23 -5.82 15.86
CA TRP A 9 7.81 -6.30 14.61
C TRP A 9 7.31 -5.52 13.40
N MET A 10 6.03 -5.22 13.35
CA MET A 10 5.46 -4.40 12.29
C MET A 10 6.03 -2.98 12.29
N TRP A 11 6.19 -2.40 13.48
CA TRP A 11 6.77 -1.06 13.63
C TRP A 11 8.24 -1.03 13.26
N GLU A 12 9.00 -2.04 13.65
CA GLU A 12 10.42 -2.16 13.27
C GLU A 12 10.58 -2.27 11.76
N GLN A 13 9.71 -3.06 11.11
CA GLN A 13 9.70 -3.14 9.65
C GLN A 13 9.35 -1.80 8.99
N ALA A 14 8.38 -1.09 9.55
CA ALA A 14 7.98 0.21 9.03
C ALA A 14 9.12 1.23 9.17
N LEU A 15 9.79 1.26 10.32
CA LEU A 15 10.95 2.12 10.55
C LEU A 15 12.11 1.77 9.61
N ASP A 16 12.37 0.50 9.41
CA ASP A 16 13.40 0.03 8.48
C ASP A 16 13.10 0.46 7.05
N LEU A 17 11.84 0.35 6.65
CA LEU A 17 11.38 0.82 5.34
C LEU A 17 11.51 2.33 5.21
N LEU A 18 11.18 3.08 6.25
CA LEU A 18 11.34 4.53 6.27
C LEU A 18 12.80 4.95 6.20
N GLU A 19 13.68 4.28 6.94
CA GLU A 19 15.12 4.55 6.85
C GLU A 19 15.68 4.23 5.48
N LYS A 20 15.25 3.11 4.90
CA LYS A 20 15.63 2.74 3.54
C LYS A 20 15.08 3.73 2.53
N ALA A 21 13.84 4.16 2.69
CA ALA A 21 13.21 5.16 1.83
C ALA A 21 13.94 6.50 1.94
N ASP A 22 14.30 6.93 3.15
CA ASP A 22 15.05 8.17 3.37
C ASP A 22 16.43 8.12 2.74
N ARG A 23 17.15 7.02 2.93
CA ARG A 23 18.47 6.84 2.29
C ARG A 23 18.38 6.83 0.78
N LEU A 24 17.34 6.21 0.27
CA LEU A 24 17.12 6.12 -1.17
C LEU A 24 16.62 7.45 -1.73
N GLN A 25 15.79 8.19 -1.01
CA GLN A 25 15.39 9.54 -1.42
C GLN A 25 16.59 10.50 -1.51
N ARG A 26 17.56 10.39 -0.61
CA ARG A 26 18.77 11.18 -0.69
C ARG A 26 19.60 10.87 -1.94
N HIS A 27 19.54 9.63 -2.43
CA HIS A 27 20.20 9.22 -3.67
C HIS A 27 19.36 9.50 -4.91
N PHE A 28 18.04 9.61 -4.77
CA PHE A 28 17.10 9.67 -5.88
C PHE A 28 16.56 11.07 -6.17
N PHE A 29 17.03 12.11 -5.49
CA PHE A 29 16.75 13.47 -5.93
C PHE A 29 17.45 13.84 -7.23
N GLU A 30 18.30 12.96 -7.74
CA GLU A 30 18.76 13.06 -9.11
C GLU A 30 17.71 12.47 -10.04
N PRO A 31 17.41 13.14 -11.20
CA PRO A 31 16.42 12.64 -12.12
C PRO A 31 16.87 11.32 -12.75
N GLY A 32 16.57 10.23 -12.04
CA GLY A 32 16.69 8.89 -12.54
C GLY A 32 15.38 8.41 -13.15
N PRO A 33 15.39 7.27 -13.83
CA PRO A 33 14.16 6.71 -14.36
C PRO A 33 13.16 6.52 -13.23
N ALA A 34 12.00 7.14 -13.37
CA ALA A 34 10.97 7.21 -12.35
C ALA A 34 10.32 5.87 -12.02
N GLN A 35 10.79 4.80 -12.60
CA GLN A 35 10.24 3.48 -12.38
C GLN A 35 11.15 2.71 -11.44
N GLY A 36 10.63 2.33 -10.29
CA GLY A 36 11.34 1.51 -9.34
C GLY A 36 12.05 2.26 -8.24
N GLY A 37 11.67 3.50 -7.97
CA GLY A 37 12.12 4.20 -6.77
C GLY A 37 11.65 3.47 -5.51
N PRO A 38 12.27 3.76 -4.35
CA PRO A 38 11.87 3.14 -3.10
C PRO A 38 10.43 3.47 -2.78
N CYS A 39 9.67 2.45 -2.48
CA CYS A 39 8.30 2.60 -2.08
C CYS A 39 8.02 1.66 -0.91
N TRP A 40 7.10 2.07 -0.06
CA TRP A 40 6.66 1.20 1.01
C TRP A 40 5.52 0.30 0.52
N GLN A 41 5.33 -0.79 1.20
CA GLN A 41 4.31 -1.76 0.84
C GLN A 41 3.22 -1.76 1.90
N PRO A 42 2.00 -1.30 1.57
CA PRO A 42 0.90 -1.36 2.50
C PRO A 42 0.50 -2.81 2.81
N PRO A 43 0.12 -3.10 4.05
CA PRO A 43 -0.38 -4.43 4.40
C PRO A 43 -1.66 -4.76 3.65
N VAL A 44 -1.84 -6.04 3.35
CA VAL A 44 -2.96 -6.53 2.54
C VAL A 44 -3.60 -7.72 3.22
N ASP A 45 -4.92 -7.69 3.32
CA ASP A 45 -5.73 -8.84 3.66
C ASP A 45 -6.39 -9.38 2.40
N VAL A 46 -6.42 -10.68 2.26
CA VAL A 46 -7.08 -11.34 1.14
C VAL A 46 -8.09 -12.33 1.68
N ILE A 47 -9.34 -12.21 1.25
CA ILE A 47 -10.43 -13.06 1.70
C ILE A 47 -11.12 -13.66 0.48
N GLU A 48 -11.14 -14.97 0.40
CA GLU A 48 -11.82 -15.69 -0.66
C GLU A 48 -13.15 -16.22 -0.14
N THR A 49 -14.22 -15.91 -0.86
CA THR A 49 -15.56 -16.44 -0.61
C THR A 49 -15.99 -17.29 -1.80
N ASP A 50 -17.19 -17.84 -1.73
CA ASP A 50 -17.74 -18.62 -2.86
C ASP A 50 -17.98 -17.69 -4.07
N GLY A 51 -17.03 -17.65 -4.98
CA GLY A 51 -17.14 -16.89 -6.21
C GLY A 51 -16.57 -15.48 -6.16
N ASP A 52 -16.23 -14.95 -5.00
CA ASP A 52 -15.65 -13.62 -4.85
C ASP A 52 -14.27 -13.69 -4.23
N TYR A 53 -13.45 -12.70 -4.56
CA TYR A 53 -12.10 -12.54 -4.05
C TYR A 53 -11.94 -11.10 -3.59
N TRP A 54 -11.74 -10.93 -2.28
CA TRP A 54 -11.67 -9.60 -1.68
C TRP A 54 -10.25 -9.28 -1.26
N ILE A 55 -9.79 -8.11 -1.64
CA ILE A 55 -8.46 -7.63 -1.31
C ILE A 55 -8.63 -6.30 -0.56
N LEU A 56 -8.11 -6.24 0.65
CA LEU A 56 -8.16 -5.04 1.48
C LEU A 56 -6.74 -4.53 1.66
N ILE A 57 -6.49 -3.31 1.22
CA ILE A 57 -5.18 -2.68 1.31
C ILE A 57 -5.26 -1.54 2.31
N ALA A 58 -4.45 -1.61 3.37
CA ALA A 58 -4.44 -0.59 4.41
C ALA A 58 -3.73 0.67 3.92
N LEU A 59 -4.50 1.75 3.74
CA LEU A 59 -4.01 3.02 3.22
C LEU A 59 -4.50 4.19 4.08
N PRO A 60 -4.19 4.20 5.39
CA PRO A 60 -4.65 5.28 6.26
C PRO A 60 -4.05 6.62 5.84
N GLY A 61 -4.89 7.63 5.78
CA GLY A 61 -4.44 8.98 5.44
C GLY A 61 -4.07 9.19 3.98
N VAL A 62 -4.42 8.26 3.09
CA VAL A 62 -4.18 8.40 1.66
C VAL A 62 -5.46 8.88 0.99
N PRO A 63 -5.44 10.03 0.31
CA PRO A 63 -6.60 10.48 -0.43
C PRO A 63 -6.93 9.52 -1.58
N PRO A 64 -8.22 9.21 -1.81
CA PRO A 64 -8.60 8.28 -2.90
C PRO A 64 -8.07 8.67 -4.27
N GLN A 65 -7.99 9.97 -4.55
CA GLN A 65 -7.49 10.46 -5.84
C GLN A 65 -5.99 10.26 -6.04
N ARG A 66 -5.26 9.85 -5.00
CA ARG A 66 -3.83 9.57 -5.07
C ARG A 66 -3.53 8.07 -5.11
N VAL A 67 -4.55 7.26 -5.31
CA VAL A 67 -4.42 5.81 -5.37
C VAL A 67 -4.83 5.33 -6.74
N ARG A 68 -4.02 4.46 -7.31
CA ARG A 68 -4.31 3.82 -8.59
C ARG A 68 -4.24 2.31 -8.39
N ALA A 69 -5.25 1.61 -8.84
CA ALA A 69 -5.31 0.16 -8.82
C ALA A 69 -5.54 -0.37 -10.22
N VAL A 70 -4.70 -1.28 -10.66
CA VAL A 70 -4.74 -1.84 -12.01
C VAL A 70 -4.52 -3.34 -11.93
N ILE A 71 -5.25 -4.11 -12.73
CA ILE A 71 -4.99 -5.53 -12.89
C ILE A 71 -4.14 -5.70 -14.16
N GLU A 72 -2.93 -6.18 -13.99
CA GLU A 72 -2.05 -6.48 -15.10
C GLU A 72 -2.44 -7.78 -15.79
N SER A 73 -2.07 -7.91 -17.06
CA SER A 73 -2.43 -9.05 -17.91
C SER A 73 -1.96 -10.41 -17.37
N GLY A 74 -1.04 -10.44 -16.45
CA GLY A 74 -0.58 -11.67 -15.80
C GLY A 74 -1.38 -12.10 -14.59
N GLY A 75 -2.48 -11.39 -14.27
CA GLY A 75 -3.27 -11.71 -13.09
C GLY A 75 -2.69 -11.16 -11.79
N THR A 76 -2.10 -9.98 -11.85
CA THR A 76 -1.57 -9.29 -10.67
C THR A 76 -2.31 -7.98 -10.47
N LEU A 77 -2.85 -7.77 -9.29
CA LEU A 77 -3.36 -6.47 -8.89
C LEU A 77 -2.20 -5.61 -8.43
N VAL A 78 -2.04 -4.46 -9.05
CA VAL A 78 -1.00 -3.48 -8.70
C VAL A 78 -1.69 -2.26 -8.13
N VAL A 79 -1.38 -1.92 -6.88
CA VAL A 79 -1.89 -0.73 -6.20
C VAL A 79 -0.72 0.20 -5.97
N GLN A 80 -0.85 1.42 -6.46
CA GLN A 80 0.19 2.44 -6.39
C GLN A 80 -0.38 3.74 -5.90
N GLY A 81 0.44 4.55 -5.29
CA GLY A 81 0.04 5.88 -4.90
C GLY A 81 1.07 6.55 -4.03
N GLU A 82 0.63 7.58 -3.36
CA GLU A 82 1.48 8.36 -2.48
C GLU A 82 0.70 8.80 -1.25
N ARG A 83 1.28 8.54 -0.08
CA ARG A 83 0.77 9.09 1.16
C ARG A 83 1.50 10.40 1.43
N PRO A 84 0.77 11.54 1.51
CA PRO A 84 1.42 12.82 1.72
C PRO A 84 2.08 12.90 3.10
N MET A 85 3.17 13.66 3.17
CA MET A 85 3.88 13.90 4.42
C MET A 85 3.01 14.72 5.37
N PRO A 86 2.68 14.20 6.57
CA PRO A 86 1.78 14.91 7.48
C PRO A 86 2.37 16.22 8.01
N ALA A 87 3.68 16.35 8.06
CA ALA A 87 4.35 17.56 8.55
C ALA A 87 4.00 18.81 7.75
N LYS A 88 3.59 18.67 6.48
CA LYS A 88 3.17 19.81 5.67
C LYS A 88 1.83 20.39 6.13
N ALA A 89 0.95 19.56 6.67
CA ALA A 89 -0.34 19.98 7.20
C ALA A 89 -0.25 20.43 8.66
N PHE A 90 0.77 19.97 9.38
CA PHE A 90 0.95 20.25 10.79
C PHE A 90 2.36 20.83 11.01
N PRO A 91 2.52 22.14 10.85
CA PRO A 91 3.84 22.75 11.03
C PRO A 91 4.31 22.63 12.46
N GLY A 92 5.52 22.12 12.65
CA GLY A 92 6.08 21.90 13.97
C GLY A 92 7.25 20.93 13.92
N ALA A 93 7.76 20.58 15.09
CA ALA A 93 8.85 19.61 15.19
C ALA A 93 8.27 18.20 15.16
N ILE A 94 8.78 17.36 14.27
CA ILE A 94 8.40 15.96 14.22
C ILE A 94 9.07 15.26 15.40
N ARG A 95 8.25 14.72 16.31
CA ARG A 95 8.74 13.96 17.47
C ARG A 95 8.78 12.48 17.22
N ARG A 96 7.88 12.00 16.39
CA ARG A 96 7.80 10.58 16.04
C ARG A 96 7.13 10.45 14.68
N LEU A 97 7.68 9.60 13.83
CA LEU A 97 7.16 9.37 12.49
C LEU A 97 7.25 7.86 12.22
N GLU A 98 6.17 7.16 12.48
CA GLU A 98 6.12 5.70 12.37
C GLU A 98 5.25 5.23 11.21
N ILE A 99 4.24 6.03 10.84
CA ILE A 99 3.37 5.67 9.72
C ILE A 99 4.12 5.95 8.43
N PRO A 100 4.26 4.98 7.53
CA PRO A 100 4.95 5.20 6.27
C PRO A 100 4.30 6.31 5.44
N TYR A 101 5.12 7.11 4.79
CA TYR A 101 4.67 8.17 3.88
C TYR A 101 5.43 8.06 2.56
N GLY A 102 5.01 8.84 1.59
CA GLY A 102 5.62 8.84 0.28
C GLY A 102 5.02 7.78 -0.62
N ARG A 103 5.74 7.43 -1.65
CA ARG A 103 5.26 6.49 -2.66
C ARG A 103 5.10 5.09 -2.09
N PHE A 104 4.05 4.43 -2.48
CA PHE A 104 3.82 3.03 -2.17
C PHE A 104 3.46 2.24 -3.43
N GLU A 105 3.77 0.95 -3.37
CA GLU A 105 3.33 0.01 -4.38
C GLU A 105 3.11 -1.34 -3.71
N ARG A 106 1.99 -1.96 -4.01
CA ARG A 106 1.72 -3.31 -3.56
C ARG A 106 1.24 -4.14 -4.73
N ARG A 107 1.86 -5.28 -4.92
CA ARG A 107 1.48 -6.25 -5.95
C ARG A 107 0.87 -7.45 -5.27
N VAL A 108 -0.33 -7.83 -5.70
CA VAL A 108 -1.07 -8.95 -5.13
C VAL A 108 -1.40 -9.91 -6.26
N ALA A 109 -0.91 -11.14 -6.17
CA ALA A 109 -1.22 -12.17 -7.15
C ALA A 109 -2.67 -12.59 -7.01
N ILE A 110 -3.39 -12.58 -8.12
CA ILE A 110 -4.76 -13.08 -8.20
C ILE A 110 -4.69 -14.56 -8.60
N PRO A 111 -5.48 -15.45 -7.99
CA PRO A 111 -5.45 -16.85 -8.33
C PRO A 111 -5.75 -17.08 -9.82
N SER A 112 -5.28 -18.19 -10.35
CA SER A 112 -5.55 -18.55 -11.74
C SER A 112 -7.05 -18.65 -11.98
N GLY A 113 -7.50 -18.11 -13.12
CA GLY A 113 -8.91 -18.04 -13.46
C GLY A 113 -9.23 -16.69 -14.06
N ARG A 114 -10.48 -16.54 -14.45
CA ARG A 114 -10.97 -15.28 -14.99
C ARG A 114 -11.74 -14.54 -13.89
N PHE A 115 -11.30 -13.30 -13.64
CA PHE A 115 -11.95 -12.43 -12.66
C PHE A 115 -12.33 -11.13 -13.33
N GLU A 116 -13.43 -10.54 -12.88
CA GLU A 116 -13.74 -9.15 -13.23
C GLU A 116 -13.76 -8.30 -11.97
N LEU A 117 -13.36 -7.04 -12.13
CA LEU A 117 -13.46 -6.06 -11.07
C LEU A 117 -14.94 -5.75 -10.82
N ARG A 118 -15.42 -6.10 -9.65
CA ARG A 118 -16.80 -5.89 -9.25
C ARG A 118 -16.99 -4.61 -8.49
N GLU A 119 -16.04 -4.33 -7.60
CA GLU A 119 -16.17 -3.25 -6.65
C GLU A 119 -14.81 -2.70 -6.28
N GLN A 120 -14.74 -1.38 -6.15
CA GLN A 120 -13.57 -0.70 -5.65
C GLN A 120 -14.06 0.48 -4.82
N ARG A 121 -13.74 0.49 -3.52
CA ARG A 121 -14.17 1.56 -2.63
C ARG A 121 -13.16 1.76 -1.52
N PHE A 122 -13.24 2.91 -0.89
CA PHE A 122 -12.49 3.19 0.34
C PHE A 122 -13.43 3.04 1.52
N GLU A 123 -13.01 2.26 2.50
CA GLU A 123 -13.79 1.99 3.70
C GLU A 123 -12.86 1.75 4.89
N ASN A 124 -13.11 2.45 5.97
CA ASN A 124 -12.35 2.28 7.22
C ASN A 124 -10.83 2.35 7.04
N GLY A 125 -10.36 3.29 6.21
CA GLY A 125 -8.93 3.47 5.96
C GLY A 125 -8.31 2.45 5.03
N CYS A 126 -9.11 1.63 4.37
CA CYS A 126 -8.64 0.63 3.44
C CYS A 126 -9.20 0.85 2.04
N LEU A 127 -8.40 0.52 1.04
CA LEU A 127 -8.91 0.29 -0.29
C LEU A 127 -9.45 -1.12 -0.34
N VAL A 128 -10.73 -1.26 -0.67
CA VAL A 128 -11.40 -2.56 -0.79
C VAL A 128 -11.60 -2.85 -2.27
N VAL A 129 -11.01 -3.94 -2.75
CA VAL A 129 -11.16 -4.40 -4.13
C VAL A 129 -11.88 -5.73 -4.13
N GLY A 130 -13.02 -5.76 -4.78
CA GLY A 130 -13.80 -6.99 -4.92
C GLY A 130 -13.73 -7.51 -6.35
N LEU A 131 -13.32 -8.75 -6.48
CA LEU A 131 -13.24 -9.45 -7.76
C LEU A 131 -14.25 -10.60 -7.77
N ARG A 132 -14.94 -10.74 -8.88
CA ARG A 132 -15.87 -11.86 -9.09
C ARG A 132 -15.26 -12.84 -10.07
N ARG A 133 -15.28 -14.12 -9.72
CA ARG A 133 -14.84 -15.17 -10.63
C ARG A 133 -15.86 -15.35 -11.75
N LEU A 134 -15.37 -15.33 -12.97
CA LEU A 134 -16.18 -15.61 -14.14
C LEU A 134 -16.20 -17.12 -14.42
N ALA A 135 -17.34 -17.61 -14.79
CA ALA A 135 -17.51 -19.02 -15.10
C ALA A 135 -16.75 -19.43 -16.37
#